data_9f15ff7eaba47425929552d927ae0569
#
_entry.id   9f15ff7eaba47425929552d927ae0569
#
_cell.length_a   1.000
_cell.length_b   1.000
_cell.length_c   1.000
_cell.angle_alpha   90.00
_cell.angle_beta   90.00
_cell.angle_gamma   90.00
#
_symmetry.space_group_name_H-M   'P 1'
#
loop_
_entity.id
_entity.type
_entity.pdbx_description
1 polymer ?
#
loop_
_entity_poly.entity_id
_entity_poly.type
_entity_poly.pdbx_seq_one_letter_code
_entity_poly.pdbx_strand_id
1 'polypeptide(L)'
;MQLKNSTDYAIRIVCYLAAQERMVSTSELSRKLNVSANYVPKIAKKLKDAKIVNACEGINGGYMLAKQPENISLMDIISCVEETMAINRCLEEDRFCSRNLEDTCKIHKILLSLQNTYNNKLESVKVSDVIRPGEDEYFGRFYVVLKLNLKEKSYECVYSHIREVYEKVRKTKSYEEFINQYIERYVYTSDKKMVHDFLSSEGLEERLVDGFIIVRNLFSLDIFCSN
;
A
#
# COMPACT_ATOMS: atom_id res chain seq x y z
N MET A 1 16.75 12.05 -1.47
CA MET A 1 16.20 11.52 -2.75
C MET A 1 14.70 11.66 -2.71
N GLN A 2 14.10 12.21 -3.75
CA GLN A 2 12.64 12.36 -3.88
C GLN A 2 12.23 11.74 -5.23
N LEU A 3 11.24 10.85 -5.20
CA LEU A 3 10.67 10.29 -6.44
C LEU A 3 10.02 11.42 -7.26
N LYS A 4 10.18 11.37 -8.58
CA LYS A 4 9.55 12.33 -9.50
C LYS A 4 8.02 12.10 -9.54
N ASN A 5 7.26 13.15 -9.88
CA ASN A 5 5.82 13.02 -10.08
C ASN A 5 5.46 11.96 -11.14
N SER A 6 6.32 11.78 -12.15
CA SER A 6 6.15 10.74 -13.17
C SER A 6 6.16 9.34 -12.58
N THR A 7 6.97 9.11 -11.56
CA THR A 7 7.08 7.82 -10.87
C THR A 7 5.87 7.56 -9.99
N ASP A 8 5.40 8.56 -9.24
CA ASP A 8 4.13 8.48 -8.51
C ASP A 8 2.97 8.14 -9.44
N TYR A 9 2.89 8.82 -10.59
CA TYR A 9 1.85 8.54 -11.59
C TYR A 9 1.97 7.13 -12.19
N ALA A 10 3.18 6.63 -12.42
CA ALA A 10 3.39 5.28 -12.93
C ALA A 10 2.90 4.22 -11.94
N ILE A 11 3.22 4.38 -10.66
CA ILE A 11 2.74 3.49 -9.59
C ILE A 11 1.20 3.49 -9.54
N ARG A 12 0.58 4.69 -9.52
CA ARG A 12 -0.89 4.80 -9.53
C ARG A 12 -1.53 4.14 -10.74
N ILE A 13 -0.99 4.35 -11.94
CA ILE A 13 -1.49 3.73 -13.17
C ILE A 13 -1.43 2.22 -13.06
N VAL A 14 -0.29 1.65 -12.68
CA VAL A 14 -0.12 0.19 -12.58
C VAL A 14 -1.06 -0.40 -11.53
N CYS A 15 -1.15 0.19 -10.34
CA CYS A 15 -2.07 -0.26 -9.29
C CYS A 15 -3.55 -0.18 -9.75
N TYR A 16 -3.94 0.91 -10.43
CA TYR A 16 -5.30 1.03 -10.93
C TYR A 16 -5.62 -0.02 -12.00
N LEU A 17 -4.72 -0.23 -12.96
CA LEU A 17 -4.89 -1.27 -13.99
C LEU A 17 -4.99 -2.67 -13.38
N ALA A 18 -4.20 -2.93 -12.36
CA ALA A 18 -4.22 -4.20 -11.65
C ALA A 18 -5.57 -4.48 -10.95
N ALA A 19 -6.18 -3.44 -10.38
CA ALA A 19 -7.47 -3.56 -9.70
C ALA A 19 -8.66 -3.68 -10.68
N GLN A 20 -8.50 -3.27 -11.96
CA GLN A 20 -9.61 -3.26 -12.92
C GLN A 20 -9.73 -4.54 -13.76
N GLU A 21 -8.68 -5.31 -13.92
CA GLU A 21 -8.61 -6.55 -14.73
C GLU A 21 -9.20 -6.44 -16.14
N ARG A 22 -9.27 -5.22 -16.68
CA ARG A 22 -9.83 -4.89 -18.00
C ARG A 22 -9.03 -3.80 -18.70
N MET A 23 -9.34 -3.57 -19.96
CA MET A 23 -8.83 -2.42 -20.70
C MET A 23 -9.37 -1.12 -20.09
N VAL A 24 -8.48 -0.16 -19.81
CA VAL A 24 -8.80 1.15 -19.23
C VAL A 24 -8.34 2.26 -20.15
N SER A 25 -9.24 3.16 -20.49
CA SER A 25 -8.94 4.27 -21.41
C SER A 25 -8.07 5.36 -20.77
N THR A 26 -7.38 6.15 -21.60
CA THR A 26 -6.61 7.33 -21.15
C THR A 26 -7.47 8.31 -20.36
N SER A 27 -8.70 8.56 -20.81
CA SER A 27 -9.63 9.49 -20.14
C SER A 27 -10.07 9.00 -18.78
N GLU A 28 -10.27 7.69 -18.61
CA GLU A 28 -10.58 7.08 -17.34
C GLU A 28 -9.42 7.19 -16.36
N LEU A 29 -8.19 6.82 -16.79
CA LEU A 29 -6.98 6.96 -15.96
C LEU A 29 -6.77 8.41 -15.54
N SER A 30 -6.89 9.36 -16.47
CA SER A 30 -6.74 10.78 -16.17
C SER A 30 -7.71 11.25 -15.09
N ARG A 31 -8.97 10.91 -15.23
CA ARG A 31 -10.03 11.33 -14.30
C ARG A 31 -9.90 10.66 -12.93
N LYS A 32 -9.68 9.35 -12.92
CA LYS A 32 -9.65 8.56 -11.68
C LYS A 32 -8.40 8.80 -10.85
N LEU A 33 -7.26 9.02 -11.50
CA LEU A 33 -5.97 9.20 -10.83
C LEU A 33 -5.55 10.66 -10.65
N ASN A 34 -6.38 11.60 -11.15
CA ASN A 34 -6.05 13.03 -11.19
C ASN A 34 -4.69 13.31 -11.85
N VAL A 35 -4.45 12.63 -12.98
CA VAL A 35 -3.25 12.79 -13.81
C VAL A 35 -3.66 13.44 -15.13
N SER A 36 -2.92 14.46 -15.56
CA SER A 36 -3.22 15.09 -16.84
C SER A 36 -3.25 14.09 -18.00
N ALA A 37 -4.29 14.16 -18.85
CA ALA A 37 -4.46 13.27 -19.99
C ALA A 37 -3.25 13.25 -20.95
N ASN A 38 -2.48 14.34 -21.03
CA ASN A 38 -1.25 14.41 -21.83
C ASN A 38 -0.07 13.66 -21.18
N TYR A 39 -0.12 13.40 -19.88
CA TYR A 39 0.95 12.66 -19.16
C TYR A 39 0.73 11.15 -19.21
N VAL A 40 -0.52 10.69 -19.18
CA VAL A 40 -0.83 9.25 -19.19
C VAL A 40 -0.15 8.50 -20.34
N PRO A 41 -0.23 8.94 -21.63
CA PRO A 41 0.43 8.24 -22.71
C PRO A 41 1.96 8.21 -22.60
N LYS A 42 2.57 9.30 -22.08
CA LYS A 42 4.03 9.37 -21.90
C LYS A 42 4.54 8.35 -20.88
N ILE A 43 3.81 8.20 -19.78
CA ILE A 43 4.15 7.23 -18.73
C ILE A 43 3.84 5.82 -19.21
N ALA A 44 2.65 5.62 -19.79
CA ALA A 44 2.23 4.34 -20.32
C ALA A 44 3.19 3.79 -21.39
N LYS A 45 3.81 4.68 -22.20
CA LYS A 45 4.85 4.28 -23.14
C LYS A 45 6.04 3.65 -22.43
N LYS A 46 6.57 4.27 -21.37
CA LYS A 46 7.69 3.72 -20.59
C LYS A 46 7.33 2.37 -19.97
N LEU A 47 6.13 2.27 -19.39
CA LEU A 47 5.61 1.02 -18.81
C LEU A 47 5.42 -0.08 -19.87
N LYS A 48 5.00 0.29 -21.10
CA LYS A 48 4.89 -0.63 -22.25
C LYS A 48 6.27 -1.12 -22.70
N ASP A 49 7.24 -0.22 -22.82
CA ASP A 49 8.61 -0.57 -23.21
C ASP A 49 9.25 -1.52 -22.19
N ALA A 50 8.93 -1.38 -20.90
CA ALA A 50 9.31 -2.30 -19.81
C ALA A 50 8.43 -3.57 -19.75
N LYS A 51 7.47 -3.77 -20.65
CA LYS A 51 6.55 -4.93 -20.67
C LYS A 51 5.74 -5.10 -19.38
N ILE A 52 5.42 -4.00 -18.72
CA ILE A 52 4.55 -3.96 -17.54
C ILE A 52 3.09 -3.76 -17.97
N VAL A 53 2.88 -2.97 -19.04
CA VAL A 53 1.56 -2.61 -19.55
C VAL A 53 1.48 -2.92 -21.04
N ASN A 54 0.33 -3.41 -21.48
CA ASN A 54 -0.07 -3.50 -22.88
C ASN A 54 -0.92 -2.26 -23.24
N ALA A 55 -0.76 -1.76 -24.45
CA ALA A 55 -1.55 -0.67 -25.00
C ALA A 55 -2.21 -1.12 -26.31
N CYS A 56 -3.51 -0.88 -26.44
CA CYS A 56 -4.27 -1.08 -27.67
C CYS A 56 -4.78 0.28 -28.19
N GLU A 57 -4.67 0.48 -29.49
CA GLU A 57 -5.16 1.69 -30.16
C GLU A 57 -6.61 1.50 -30.63
N GLY A 58 -7.31 2.63 -30.87
CA GLY A 58 -8.66 2.64 -31.41
C GLY A 58 -9.71 3.18 -30.43
N ILE A 59 -10.98 3.19 -30.88
CA ILE A 59 -12.11 3.76 -30.12
C ILE A 59 -12.30 3.05 -28.77
N ASN A 60 -12.09 1.74 -28.73
CA ASN A 60 -12.13 0.91 -27.52
C ASN A 60 -10.73 0.62 -26.98
N GLY A 61 -9.73 1.41 -27.38
CA GLY A 61 -8.35 1.26 -26.95
C GLY A 61 -8.12 1.73 -25.52
N GLY A 62 -6.93 1.41 -25.03
CA GLY A 62 -6.52 1.77 -23.69
C GLY A 62 -5.33 0.95 -23.22
N TYR A 63 -5.24 0.76 -21.93
CA TYR A 63 -4.13 0.08 -21.26
C TYR A 63 -4.65 -1.05 -20.38
N MET A 64 -3.87 -2.11 -20.25
CA MET A 64 -4.07 -3.20 -19.31
C MET A 64 -2.70 -3.74 -18.86
N LEU A 65 -2.64 -4.48 -17.76
CA LEU A 65 -1.39 -5.13 -17.36
C LEU A 65 -0.94 -6.15 -18.39
N ALA A 66 0.36 -6.26 -18.58
CA ALA A 66 1.00 -7.29 -19.43
C ALA A 66 1.42 -8.53 -18.63
N LYS A 67 1.45 -8.41 -17.30
CA LYS A 67 1.85 -9.46 -16.36
C LYS A 67 0.87 -9.51 -15.19
N GLN A 68 0.83 -10.63 -14.48
CA GLN A 68 0.08 -10.73 -13.23
C GLN A 68 0.68 -9.80 -12.16
N PRO A 69 -0.14 -9.18 -11.29
CA PRO A 69 0.32 -8.23 -10.26
C PRO A 69 1.40 -8.80 -9.33
N GLU A 70 1.37 -10.11 -9.06
CA GLU A 70 2.37 -10.82 -8.25
C GLU A 70 3.77 -10.83 -8.88
N ASN A 71 3.83 -10.64 -10.21
CA ASN A 71 5.05 -10.65 -10.99
C ASN A 71 5.56 -9.26 -11.34
N ILE A 72 4.99 -8.21 -10.74
CA ILE A 72 5.41 -6.82 -10.92
C ILE A 72 5.83 -6.27 -9.56
N SER A 73 7.10 -5.90 -9.41
CA SER A 73 7.62 -5.27 -8.21
C SER A 73 7.54 -3.75 -8.29
N LEU A 74 7.62 -3.05 -7.15
CA LEU A 74 7.80 -1.60 -7.16
C LEU A 74 9.13 -1.21 -7.85
N MET A 75 10.17 -2.05 -7.74
CA MET A 75 11.43 -1.86 -8.44
C MET A 75 11.21 -1.80 -9.96
N ASP A 76 10.44 -2.74 -10.53
CA ASP A 76 10.15 -2.78 -11.97
C ASP A 76 9.51 -1.48 -12.47
N ILE A 77 8.55 -0.95 -11.69
CA ILE A 77 7.82 0.27 -12.04
C ILE A 77 8.73 1.50 -11.94
N ILE A 78 9.47 1.63 -10.84
CA ILE A 78 10.27 2.82 -10.56
C ILE A 78 11.45 2.89 -11.52
N SER A 79 12.17 1.79 -11.73
CA SER A 79 13.35 1.74 -12.58
C SER A 79 13.07 2.05 -14.05
N CYS A 80 11.86 1.77 -14.55
CA CYS A 80 11.53 2.12 -15.94
C CYS A 80 11.18 3.60 -16.15
N VAL A 81 10.92 4.34 -15.07
CA VAL A 81 10.53 5.77 -15.14
C VAL A 81 11.66 6.69 -14.72
N GLU A 82 12.39 6.34 -13.67
CA GLU A 82 13.55 7.11 -13.20
C GLU A 82 14.77 6.91 -14.12
N GLU A 83 15.60 7.93 -14.23
CA GLU A 83 16.82 7.90 -15.01
C GLU A 83 17.92 7.11 -14.31
N THR A 84 17.92 7.14 -12.98
CA THR A 84 18.84 6.39 -12.14
C THR A 84 18.16 5.97 -10.85
N MET A 85 18.53 4.79 -10.37
CA MET A 85 18.11 4.29 -9.06
C MET A 85 19.15 4.58 -7.97
N ALA A 86 20.29 5.14 -8.34
CA ALA A 86 21.37 5.45 -7.42
C ALA A 86 20.99 6.58 -6.45
N ILE A 87 21.15 6.34 -5.15
CA ILE A 87 20.90 7.35 -4.11
C ILE A 87 22.01 8.41 -4.04
N ASN A 88 23.15 8.15 -4.65
CA ASN A 88 24.26 9.10 -4.75
C ASN A 88 25.08 8.84 -6.02
N ARG A 89 25.70 9.89 -6.54
CA ARG A 89 26.50 9.88 -7.77
C ARG A 89 27.59 8.80 -7.79
N CYS A 90 28.25 8.55 -6.67
CA CYS A 90 29.29 7.53 -6.58
C CYS A 90 28.78 6.08 -6.62
N LEU A 91 27.47 5.88 -6.64
CA LEU A 91 26.82 4.56 -6.77
C LEU A 91 26.27 4.31 -8.18
N GLU A 92 26.46 5.25 -9.10
CA GLU A 92 26.14 5.05 -10.52
C GLU A 92 27.17 4.15 -11.20
N GLU A 93 26.86 3.68 -12.41
CA GLU A 93 27.70 2.71 -13.14
C GLU A 93 29.15 3.15 -13.34
N ASP A 94 29.37 4.45 -13.60
CA ASP A 94 30.68 5.02 -13.78
C ASP A 94 31.46 5.24 -12.47
N ARG A 95 30.83 5.02 -11.31
CA ARG A 95 31.41 5.10 -9.96
C ARG A 95 32.19 6.40 -9.70
N PHE A 96 31.75 7.51 -10.33
CA PHE A 96 32.46 8.77 -10.25
C PHE A 96 32.63 9.30 -8.83
N CYS A 97 33.86 9.55 -8.45
CA CYS A 97 34.23 10.20 -7.19
C CYS A 97 35.26 11.34 -7.45
N SER A 98 34.87 12.57 -7.12
CA SER A 98 35.74 13.75 -7.27
C SER A 98 37.04 13.68 -6.43
N ARG A 99 37.13 12.74 -5.48
CA ARG A 99 38.27 12.54 -4.58
C ARG A 99 39.08 11.30 -4.92
N ASN A 100 38.65 10.50 -5.89
CA ASN A 100 39.27 9.21 -6.25
C ASN A 100 39.47 8.29 -5.02
N LEU A 101 38.44 8.16 -4.16
CA LEU A 101 38.52 7.39 -2.92
C LEU A 101 37.47 6.27 -2.89
N GLU A 102 36.93 5.81 -4.01
CA GLU A 102 35.81 4.89 -4.13
C GLU A 102 36.02 3.63 -3.27
N ASP A 103 37.17 3.01 -3.34
CA ASP A 103 37.45 1.74 -2.67
C ASP A 103 37.72 1.89 -1.17
N THR A 104 38.17 3.06 -0.73
CA THR A 104 38.56 3.31 0.67
C THR A 104 37.55 4.16 1.44
N CYS A 105 36.59 4.77 0.75
CA CYS A 105 35.62 5.69 1.32
C CYS A 105 34.61 4.97 2.23
N LYS A 106 34.63 5.26 3.54
CA LYS A 106 33.67 4.71 4.49
C LYS A 106 32.24 5.15 4.19
N ILE A 107 32.04 6.37 3.70
CA ILE A 107 30.72 6.88 3.33
C ILE A 107 30.16 6.13 2.12
N HIS A 108 31.01 5.86 1.10
CA HIS A 108 30.59 5.02 -0.04
C HIS A 108 30.06 3.66 0.40
N LYS A 109 30.75 2.99 1.34
CA LYS A 109 30.30 1.69 1.87
C LYS A 109 28.96 1.77 2.59
N ILE A 110 28.74 2.84 3.37
CA ILE A 110 27.45 3.07 4.05
C ILE A 110 26.34 3.33 3.04
N LEU A 111 26.58 4.20 2.06
CA LEU A 111 25.59 4.52 1.02
C LEU A 111 25.26 3.30 0.16
N LEU A 112 26.26 2.46 -0.16
CA LEU A 112 26.03 1.20 -0.87
C LEU A 112 25.14 0.23 -0.06
N SER A 113 25.36 0.13 1.24
CA SER A 113 24.51 -0.69 2.11
C SER A 113 23.06 -0.18 2.14
N LEU A 114 22.86 1.14 2.22
CA LEU A 114 21.54 1.77 2.16
C LEU A 114 20.88 1.54 0.80
N GLN A 115 21.63 1.69 -0.30
CA GLN A 115 21.16 1.41 -1.66
C GLN A 115 20.66 -0.03 -1.79
N ASN A 116 21.43 -0.99 -1.30
CA ASN A 116 21.04 -2.40 -1.34
C ASN A 116 19.77 -2.67 -0.53
N THR A 117 19.66 -2.09 0.66
CA THR A 117 18.45 -2.20 1.50
C THR A 117 17.23 -1.60 0.79
N TYR A 118 17.38 -0.44 0.17
CA TYR A 118 16.34 0.23 -0.61
C TYR A 118 15.90 -0.62 -1.80
N ASN A 119 16.85 -1.10 -2.61
CA ASN A 119 16.58 -1.93 -3.78
C ASN A 119 15.87 -3.23 -3.39
N ASN A 120 16.38 -3.96 -2.40
CA ASN A 120 15.79 -5.20 -1.90
C ASN A 120 14.35 -4.99 -1.41
N LYS A 121 14.10 -3.85 -0.74
CA LYS A 121 12.75 -3.52 -0.29
C LYS A 121 11.81 -3.29 -1.47
N LEU A 122 12.23 -2.53 -2.49
CA LEU A 122 11.41 -2.29 -3.68
C LEU A 122 11.16 -3.57 -4.49
N GLU A 123 12.13 -4.48 -4.58
CA GLU A 123 11.99 -5.78 -5.24
C GLU A 123 11.03 -6.71 -4.49
N SER A 124 11.05 -6.66 -3.16
CA SER A 124 10.22 -7.51 -2.31
C SER A 124 8.74 -7.13 -2.30
N VAL A 125 8.39 -5.89 -2.61
CA VAL A 125 7.00 -5.41 -2.63
C VAL A 125 6.42 -5.60 -4.03
N LYS A 126 5.39 -6.43 -4.15
CA LYS A 126 4.67 -6.68 -5.40
C LYS A 126 3.43 -5.80 -5.52
N VAL A 127 2.98 -5.57 -6.75
CA VAL A 127 1.75 -4.83 -7.00
C VAL A 127 0.57 -5.50 -6.30
N SER A 128 0.51 -6.83 -6.27
CA SER A 128 -0.50 -7.60 -5.52
C SER A 128 -0.52 -7.30 -4.01
N ASP A 129 0.61 -6.90 -3.44
CA ASP A 129 0.67 -6.53 -2.01
C ASP A 129 0.05 -5.14 -1.75
N VAL A 130 -0.01 -4.31 -2.80
CA VAL A 130 -0.53 -2.93 -2.75
C VAL A 130 -2.01 -2.90 -3.11
N ILE A 131 -2.40 -3.66 -4.15
CA ILE A 131 -3.78 -3.77 -4.56
C ILE A 131 -4.44 -4.91 -3.77
N ARG A 132 -5.39 -4.56 -2.92
CA ARG A 132 -6.31 -5.54 -2.31
C ARG A 132 -7.65 -5.41 -3.01
N PRO A 133 -8.20 -6.48 -3.61
CA PRO A 133 -9.47 -6.39 -4.34
C PRO A 133 -10.58 -5.86 -3.43
N GLY A 134 -11.15 -4.73 -3.79
CA GLY A 134 -12.36 -4.19 -3.16
C GLY A 134 -12.20 -3.47 -1.83
N GLU A 135 -11.02 -3.47 -1.21
CA GLU A 135 -10.82 -2.89 0.13
C GLU A 135 -10.33 -1.44 0.12
N ASP A 136 -9.52 -1.03 -0.86
CA ASP A 136 -8.80 0.25 -0.80
C ASP A 136 -9.69 1.49 -1.03
N GLU A 137 -10.78 1.38 -1.79
CA GLU A 137 -11.66 2.53 -2.00
C GLU A 137 -12.56 2.81 -0.78
N TYR A 138 -12.87 1.80 0.01
CA TYR A 138 -13.73 1.91 1.19
C TYR A 138 -12.96 1.90 2.50
N PHE A 139 -11.96 1.02 2.62
CA PHE A 139 -11.22 0.78 3.87
C PHE A 139 -9.87 1.50 3.96
N GLY A 140 -9.32 2.05 2.87
CA GLY A 140 -8.02 2.75 2.88
C GLY A 140 -7.93 3.98 3.81
N ARG A 141 -9.08 4.41 4.37
CA ARG A 141 -9.16 5.45 5.41
C ARG A 141 -9.04 4.90 6.83
N PHE A 142 -9.02 3.57 6.99
CA PHE A 142 -9.09 2.92 8.29
C PHE A 142 -7.80 2.15 8.59
N TYR A 143 -7.41 2.13 9.85
CA TYR A 143 -6.27 1.35 10.30
C TYR A 143 -6.56 -0.15 10.40
N VAL A 144 -7.73 -0.47 10.91
CA VAL A 144 -8.21 -1.85 11.08
C VAL A 144 -9.72 -1.87 10.88
N VAL A 145 -10.22 -2.86 10.17
CA VAL A 145 -11.66 -3.14 10.04
C VAL A 145 -11.90 -4.56 10.51
N LEU A 146 -12.73 -4.69 11.53
CA LEU A 146 -13.12 -5.97 12.12
C LEU A 146 -14.61 -6.19 11.87
N LYS A 147 -14.96 -7.40 11.45
CA LYS A 147 -16.35 -7.89 11.43
C LYS A 147 -16.56 -8.73 12.67
N LEU A 148 -17.54 -8.36 13.47
CA LEU A 148 -17.87 -9.03 14.73
C LEU A 148 -19.20 -9.75 14.59
N ASN A 149 -19.26 -10.99 15.08
CA ASN A 149 -20.51 -11.69 15.34
C ASN A 149 -20.71 -11.75 16.86
N LEU A 150 -21.55 -10.86 17.37
CA LEU A 150 -21.78 -10.74 18.81
C LEU A 150 -22.49 -11.98 19.39
N LYS A 151 -23.36 -12.63 18.61
CA LYS A 151 -24.08 -13.84 19.06
C LYS A 151 -23.13 -15.04 19.21
N GLU A 152 -22.21 -15.21 18.28
CA GLU A 152 -21.23 -16.31 18.28
C GLU A 152 -19.93 -15.95 18.99
N LYS A 153 -19.79 -14.70 19.45
CA LYS A 153 -18.56 -14.14 20.04
C LYS A 153 -17.31 -14.35 19.17
N SER A 154 -17.53 -14.36 17.85
CA SER A 154 -16.49 -14.55 16.85
C SER A 154 -16.15 -13.23 16.16
N TYR A 155 -14.95 -13.13 15.58
CA TYR A 155 -14.54 -11.97 14.82
C TYR A 155 -13.65 -12.34 13.66
N GLU A 156 -13.64 -11.48 12.65
CA GLU A 156 -12.84 -11.59 11.44
C GLU A 156 -12.18 -10.25 11.15
N CYS A 157 -10.89 -10.24 10.81
CA CYS A 157 -10.23 -9.04 10.30
C CYS A 157 -10.50 -8.93 8.80
N VAL A 158 -11.32 -7.99 8.44
CA VAL A 158 -11.65 -7.69 7.04
C VAL A 158 -10.51 -6.91 6.40
N TYR A 159 -9.94 -5.94 7.14
CA TYR A 159 -8.84 -5.10 6.67
C TYR A 159 -7.92 -4.67 7.80
N SER A 160 -6.61 -4.57 7.53
CA SER A 160 -5.65 -3.92 8.40
C SER A 160 -4.55 -3.25 7.61
N HIS A 161 -4.30 -1.97 7.89
CA HIS A 161 -3.18 -1.22 7.33
C HIS A 161 -1.82 -1.72 7.87
N ILE A 162 -1.83 -2.39 9.04
CA ILE A 162 -0.63 -2.93 9.68
C ILE A 162 -0.61 -4.45 9.51
N ARG A 163 0.28 -4.96 8.67
CA ARG A 163 0.41 -6.40 8.40
C ARG A 163 0.61 -7.24 9.68
N GLU A 164 1.37 -6.73 10.64
CA GLU A 164 1.59 -7.40 11.93
C GLU A 164 0.29 -7.58 12.73
N VAL A 165 -0.60 -6.59 12.67
CA VAL A 165 -1.93 -6.67 13.31
C VAL A 165 -2.79 -7.70 12.60
N TYR A 166 -2.81 -7.71 11.26
CA TYR A 166 -3.56 -8.69 10.46
C TYR A 166 -3.13 -10.12 10.78
N GLU A 167 -1.82 -10.40 10.80
CA GLU A 167 -1.30 -11.73 11.12
C GLU A 167 -1.59 -12.17 12.56
N LYS A 168 -1.62 -11.25 13.51
CA LYS A 168 -1.98 -11.54 14.90
C LYS A 168 -3.46 -11.83 15.06
N VAL A 169 -4.33 -11.01 14.46
CA VAL A 169 -5.78 -11.22 14.50
C VAL A 169 -6.15 -12.62 14.02
N ARG A 170 -5.53 -13.09 12.93
CA ARG A 170 -5.78 -14.46 12.41
C ARG A 170 -5.34 -15.57 13.36
N LYS A 171 -4.41 -15.32 14.27
CA LYS A 171 -3.88 -16.30 15.23
C LYS A 171 -4.61 -16.27 16.59
N THR A 172 -5.28 -15.17 16.89
CA THR A 172 -5.99 -14.98 18.16
C THR A 172 -7.41 -15.52 18.02
N LYS A 173 -7.84 -16.36 18.93
CA LYS A 173 -9.15 -17.03 18.84
C LYS A 173 -10.28 -16.23 19.46
N SER A 174 -9.98 -15.25 20.31
CA SER A 174 -10.95 -14.46 21.05
C SER A 174 -10.80 -12.97 20.72
N TYR A 175 -11.91 -12.30 20.44
CA TYR A 175 -11.96 -10.85 20.24
C TYR A 175 -11.39 -10.09 21.46
N GLU A 176 -11.75 -10.48 22.65
CA GLU A 176 -11.30 -9.84 23.90
C GLU A 176 -9.78 -9.96 24.09
N GLU A 177 -9.24 -11.13 23.80
CA GLU A 177 -7.78 -11.33 23.83
C GLU A 177 -7.07 -10.42 22.82
N PHE A 178 -7.61 -10.31 21.61
CA PHE A 178 -7.05 -9.41 20.61
C PHE A 178 -7.12 -7.95 21.04
N ILE A 179 -8.27 -7.49 21.55
CA ILE A 179 -8.45 -6.10 22.00
C ILE A 179 -7.52 -5.77 23.16
N ASN A 180 -7.39 -6.67 24.15
CA ASN A 180 -6.47 -6.46 25.25
C ASN A 180 -5.01 -6.34 24.79
N GLN A 181 -4.55 -7.21 23.89
CA GLN A 181 -3.21 -7.13 23.32
C GLN A 181 -3.02 -5.85 22.50
N TYR A 182 -4.05 -5.44 21.76
CA TYR A 182 -4.01 -4.21 20.95
C TYR A 182 -3.91 -2.97 21.85
N ILE A 183 -4.74 -2.86 22.88
CA ILE A 183 -4.75 -1.75 23.83
C ILE A 183 -3.42 -1.65 24.56
N GLU A 184 -2.89 -2.78 25.06
CA GLU A 184 -1.60 -2.79 25.77
C GLU A 184 -0.45 -2.27 24.90
N ARG A 185 -0.46 -2.56 23.62
CA ARG A 185 0.66 -2.26 22.73
C ARG A 185 0.57 -0.89 22.04
N TYR A 186 -0.65 -0.43 21.70
CA TYR A 186 -0.84 0.72 20.81
C TYR A 186 -1.59 1.90 21.42
N VAL A 187 -2.20 1.75 22.61
CA VAL A 187 -2.97 2.80 23.26
C VAL A 187 -2.16 3.45 24.37
N TYR A 188 -2.17 4.78 24.45
CA TYR A 188 -1.54 5.50 25.55
C TYR A 188 -2.15 5.10 26.90
N THR A 189 -1.31 5.03 27.94
CA THR A 189 -1.70 4.58 29.29
C THR A 189 -2.90 5.36 29.85
N SER A 190 -2.99 6.68 29.56
CA SER A 190 -4.11 7.53 29.95
C SER A 190 -5.46 7.11 29.38
N ASP A 191 -5.43 6.49 28.18
CA ASP A 191 -6.63 6.25 27.39
C ASP A 191 -7.06 4.79 27.39
N LYS A 192 -6.21 3.89 27.91
CA LYS A 192 -6.43 2.45 27.92
C LYS A 192 -7.79 2.06 28.48
N LYS A 193 -8.17 2.63 29.63
CA LYS A 193 -9.45 2.32 30.29
C LYS A 193 -10.63 2.73 29.42
N MET A 194 -10.62 3.95 28.89
CA MET A 194 -11.69 4.46 28.04
C MET A 194 -11.84 3.64 26.77
N VAL A 195 -10.71 3.28 26.12
CA VAL A 195 -10.72 2.48 24.89
C VAL A 195 -11.15 1.04 25.18
N HIS A 196 -10.74 0.46 26.32
CA HIS A 196 -11.17 -0.87 26.75
C HIS A 196 -12.69 -0.92 26.99
N ASP A 197 -13.22 0.02 27.78
CA ASP A 197 -14.66 0.08 28.09
C ASP A 197 -15.48 0.30 26.80
N PHE A 198 -14.92 1.03 25.83
CA PHE A 198 -15.57 1.28 24.55
C PHE A 198 -15.55 0.05 23.62
N LEU A 199 -14.47 -0.72 23.59
CA LEU A 199 -14.27 -1.87 22.70
C LEU A 199 -14.62 -3.21 23.35
N SER A 200 -14.98 -3.25 24.64
CA SER A 200 -15.41 -4.49 25.31
C SER A 200 -16.66 -5.07 24.66
N SER A 201 -16.81 -6.39 24.70
CA SER A 201 -18.00 -7.08 24.17
C SER A 201 -19.29 -6.52 24.74
N GLU A 202 -19.32 -6.24 26.07
CA GLU A 202 -20.47 -5.66 26.76
C GLU A 202 -20.78 -4.24 26.27
N GLY A 203 -19.77 -3.39 26.12
CA GLY A 203 -19.96 -2.04 25.60
C GLY A 203 -20.38 -2.00 24.13
N LEU A 204 -20.06 -3.05 23.36
CA LEU A 204 -20.49 -3.18 21.97
C LEU A 204 -21.91 -3.73 21.85
N GLU A 205 -22.31 -4.69 22.69
CA GLU A 205 -23.67 -5.23 22.72
C GLU A 205 -24.70 -4.14 23.05
N GLU A 206 -24.35 -3.19 23.93
CA GLU A 206 -25.24 -2.04 24.26
C GLU A 206 -25.41 -1.05 23.08
N ARG A 207 -24.45 -0.98 22.16
CA ARG A 207 -24.39 0.05 21.08
C ARG A 207 -24.68 -0.48 19.69
N LEU A 208 -24.54 -1.78 19.47
CA LEU A 208 -24.69 -2.42 18.16
C LEU A 208 -25.85 -3.39 18.18
N VAL A 209 -26.87 -3.09 17.37
CA VAL A 209 -27.94 -4.07 17.10
C VAL A 209 -27.53 -5.03 15.98
N ASP A 210 -26.87 -4.53 14.93
CA ASP A 210 -26.12 -5.24 13.87
C ASP A 210 -25.17 -4.23 13.22
N GLY A 211 -23.85 -4.56 13.05
CA GLY A 211 -22.96 -3.58 12.44
C GLY A 211 -21.47 -3.95 12.36
N PHE A 212 -20.73 -3.05 11.72
CA PHE A 212 -19.28 -3.09 11.61
C PHE A 212 -18.66 -2.03 12.51
N ILE A 213 -17.56 -2.36 13.18
CA ILE A 213 -16.74 -1.40 13.90
C ILE A 213 -15.57 -1.00 13.00
N ILE A 214 -15.45 0.29 12.78
CA ILE A 214 -14.39 0.86 11.97
C ILE A 214 -13.56 1.79 12.83
N VAL A 215 -12.27 1.48 13.00
CA VAL A 215 -11.31 2.33 13.72
C VAL A 215 -10.56 3.18 12.70
N ARG A 216 -10.87 4.47 12.62
CA ARG A 216 -10.23 5.42 11.68
C ARG A 216 -8.86 5.88 12.13
N ASN A 217 -8.76 6.23 13.40
CA ASN A 217 -7.54 6.66 14.08
C ASN A 217 -7.72 6.37 15.56
N LEU A 218 -6.64 6.42 16.34
CA LEU A 218 -6.69 6.30 17.80
C LEU A 218 -7.68 7.29 18.49
N PHE A 219 -8.24 8.26 17.74
CA PHE A 219 -9.12 9.33 18.23
C PHE A 219 -10.49 9.43 17.54
N SER A 220 -10.81 8.57 16.56
CA SER A 220 -12.13 8.56 15.93
C SER A 220 -12.57 7.15 15.58
N LEU A 221 -13.60 6.70 16.27
CA LEU A 221 -14.30 5.44 16.02
C LEU A 221 -15.62 5.76 15.30
N ASP A 222 -15.76 5.21 14.08
CA ASP A 222 -17.02 5.26 13.36
C ASP A 222 -17.69 3.87 13.43
N ILE A 223 -18.93 3.85 13.88
CA ILE A 223 -19.76 2.64 13.95
C ILE A 223 -20.78 2.73 12.83
N PHE A 224 -20.83 1.74 11.95
CA PHE A 224 -21.86 1.63 10.93
C PHE A 224 -22.76 0.43 11.24
N CYS A 225 -24.04 0.68 11.40
CA CYS A 225 -25.06 -0.35 11.41
C CYS A 225 -25.50 -0.61 9.96
N SER A 226 -25.49 -1.86 9.54
CA SER A 226 -26.16 -2.27 8.30
C SER A 226 -27.63 -2.58 8.62
N ASN A 227 -28.55 -1.89 7.97
CA ASN A 227 -29.95 -2.29 7.91
C ASN A 227 -30.12 -3.54 7.06
#